data_680cc93c0adbf70d3717d52ef2cdd11c
#
_entry.id   680cc93c0adbf70d3717d52ef2cdd11c
#
_cell.length_a   1.000
_cell.length_b   1.000
_cell.length_c   1.000
_cell.angle_alpha   90.00
_cell.angle_beta   90.00
_cell.angle_gamma   90.00
#
_symmetry.space_group_name_H-M   'P 1'
#
loop_
_entity.id
_entity.type
_entity.pdbx_description
1 polymer ?
#
loop_
_entity_poly.entity_id
_entity_poly.type
_entity_poly.pdbx_seq_one_letter_code
_entity_poly.pdbx_strand_id
1 'polypeptide(L)'
;IIGPWYTQTDEMVVGGESILRNLLYGIKDCDEFGEYMKIGYLPDSFGQSAQIPQILNGFDIKYSMFWRGCSERKGTNKTEFNWKSDDGSSVLVQILPLGYAIGKYLPMNEDELRTRMDKYLPVLDKGATTDHIILPNGHDQMPIQKNIFEVIYKLKECYPERKFFLSRYENI
;
A
#
# COMPACT_ATOMS: atom_id res chain seq x y z
N ILE A 1 7.03 -5.10 -11.53
CA ILE A 1 7.19 -6.18 -10.55
C ILE A 1 5.95 -6.20 -9.70
N ILE A 2 5.43 -7.37 -9.43
CA ILE A 2 4.20 -7.67 -8.73
C ILE A 2 4.46 -8.82 -7.74
N GLY A 3 3.42 -9.33 -7.13
CA GLY A 3 3.54 -10.35 -6.11
C GLY A 3 3.75 -9.74 -4.72
N PRO A 4 4.08 -10.53 -3.71
CA PRO A 4 4.44 -11.95 -3.75
C PRO A 4 3.22 -12.91 -3.82
N TRP A 5 2.01 -12.41 -3.70
CA TRP A 5 0.79 -13.21 -3.70
C TRP A 5 0.46 -13.75 -5.09
N TYR A 6 0.08 -15.03 -5.18
CA TYR A 6 -0.49 -15.61 -6.40
C TYR A 6 -1.83 -14.95 -6.77
N THR A 7 -2.66 -14.76 -5.74
CA THR A 7 -3.92 -14.00 -5.84
C THR A 7 -4.17 -13.28 -4.52
N GLN A 8 -4.80 -12.11 -4.57
CA GLN A 8 -5.21 -11.41 -3.36
C GLN A 8 -6.31 -12.20 -2.65
N THR A 9 -6.16 -12.37 -1.35
CA THR A 9 -7.05 -13.21 -0.54
C THR A 9 -7.61 -12.42 0.63
N ASP A 10 -8.83 -12.75 1.02
CA ASP A 10 -9.42 -12.35 2.29
C ASP A 10 -8.96 -13.36 3.37
N GLU A 11 -7.96 -12.97 4.14
CA GLU A 11 -7.25 -13.85 5.08
C GLU A 11 -8.14 -14.51 6.12
N MET A 12 -9.26 -13.87 6.45
CA MET A 12 -10.18 -14.35 7.49
C MET A 12 -11.15 -15.43 7.01
N VAL A 13 -11.20 -15.71 5.69
CA VAL A 13 -12.14 -16.69 5.12
C VAL A 13 -11.46 -17.89 4.49
N VAL A 14 -10.13 -17.90 4.42
CA VAL A 14 -9.34 -19.02 3.90
C VAL A 14 -8.54 -19.70 5.01
N GLY A 15 -8.21 -20.97 4.83
CA GLY A 15 -7.35 -21.70 5.78
C GLY A 15 -5.88 -21.25 5.71
N GLY A 16 -5.15 -21.36 6.82
CA GLY A 16 -3.75 -20.95 6.92
C GLY A 16 -2.84 -21.62 5.87
N GLU A 17 -3.04 -22.91 5.60
CA GLU A 17 -2.32 -23.63 4.53
C GLU A 17 -2.56 -23.00 3.14
N SER A 18 -3.77 -22.53 2.88
CA SER A 18 -4.09 -21.82 1.62
C SER A 18 -3.33 -20.50 1.49
N ILE A 19 -3.15 -19.77 2.59
CA ILE A 19 -2.35 -18.53 2.63
C ILE A 19 -0.87 -18.83 2.32
N LEU A 20 -0.31 -19.87 2.96
CA LEU A 20 1.07 -20.29 2.71
C LEU A 20 1.29 -20.70 1.26
N ARG A 21 0.39 -21.51 0.70
CA ARG A 21 0.47 -21.93 -0.71
C ARG A 21 0.28 -20.79 -1.68
N ASN A 22 -0.58 -19.83 -1.35
CA ASN A 22 -0.76 -18.62 -2.15
C ASN A 22 0.58 -17.88 -2.31
N LEU A 23 1.33 -17.68 -1.22
CA LEU A 23 2.66 -17.07 -1.27
C LEU A 23 3.67 -17.95 -2.03
N LEU A 24 3.71 -19.26 -1.77
CA LEU A 24 4.61 -20.18 -2.47
C LEU A 24 4.42 -20.14 -3.99
N TYR A 25 3.18 -20.22 -4.45
CA TYR A 25 2.88 -20.15 -5.89
C TYR A 25 3.15 -18.78 -6.47
N GLY A 26 2.76 -17.71 -5.76
CA GLY A 26 3.00 -16.35 -6.23
C GLY A 26 4.48 -16.04 -6.39
N ILE A 27 5.30 -16.39 -5.42
CA ILE A 27 6.76 -16.23 -5.49
C ILE A 27 7.34 -17.06 -6.64
N LYS A 28 6.96 -18.34 -6.75
CA LYS A 28 7.42 -19.21 -7.84
C LYS A 28 7.11 -18.63 -9.22
N ASP A 29 5.89 -18.15 -9.42
CA ASP A 29 5.49 -17.57 -10.70
C ASP A 29 6.23 -16.25 -10.97
N CYS A 30 6.46 -15.42 -9.95
CA CYS A 30 7.24 -14.21 -10.12
C CYS A 30 8.69 -14.49 -10.51
N ASP A 31 9.32 -15.52 -9.93
CA ASP A 31 10.70 -15.91 -10.23
C ASP A 31 10.90 -16.30 -11.70
N GLU A 32 9.85 -16.75 -12.40
CA GLU A 32 9.90 -17.02 -13.85
C GLU A 32 10.02 -15.73 -14.69
N PHE A 33 9.60 -14.58 -14.14
CA PHE A 33 9.58 -13.28 -14.83
C PHE A 33 10.57 -12.26 -14.26
N GLY A 34 11.38 -12.66 -13.27
CA GLY A 34 12.35 -11.80 -12.61
C GLY A 34 12.27 -11.88 -11.09
N GLU A 35 11.92 -10.78 -10.43
CA GLU A 35 11.83 -10.71 -8.97
C GLU A 35 10.40 -10.36 -8.56
N TYR A 36 10.02 -10.72 -7.32
CA TYR A 36 8.79 -10.26 -6.70
C TYR A 36 9.06 -9.09 -5.74
N MET A 37 8.05 -8.27 -5.54
CA MET A 37 8.06 -7.19 -4.54
C MET A 37 8.03 -7.80 -3.13
N LYS A 38 9.05 -7.53 -2.31
CA LYS A 38 9.13 -8.06 -0.93
C LYS A 38 8.25 -7.28 0.05
N ILE A 39 7.00 -7.09 -0.31
CA ILE A 39 5.97 -6.43 0.50
C ILE A 39 4.71 -7.28 0.50
N GLY A 40 4.18 -7.62 1.65
CA GLY A 40 2.87 -8.26 1.77
C GLY A 40 1.76 -7.27 1.41
N TYR A 41 1.55 -7.05 0.10
CA TYR A 41 0.62 -6.06 -0.44
C TYR A 41 -0.77 -6.68 -0.63
N LEU A 42 -1.69 -6.31 0.25
CA LEU A 42 -3.10 -6.72 0.21
C LEU A 42 -4.01 -5.48 0.36
N PRO A 43 -4.11 -4.65 -0.69
CA PRO A 43 -4.75 -3.33 -0.59
C PRO A 43 -6.23 -3.39 -0.24
N ASP A 44 -6.96 -4.41 -0.68
CA ASP A 44 -8.42 -4.49 -0.55
C ASP A 44 -8.94 -5.73 0.19
N SER A 45 -8.08 -6.54 0.78
CA SER A 45 -8.48 -7.73 1.56
C SER A 45 -9.31 -7.33 2.78
N PHE A 46 -10.41 -8.07 3.00
CA PHE A 46 -11.37 -7.78 4.07
C PHE A 46 -10.98 -8.49 5.36
N GLY A 47 -10.14 -7.81 6.15
CA GLY A 47 -9.61 -8.30 7.40
C GLY A 47 -8.15 -8.74 7.28
N GLN A 48 -7.47 -8.70 8.43
CA GLN A 48 -6.06 -9.04 8.54
C GLN A 48 -5.90 -10.03 9.71
N SER A 49 -5.29 -11.18 9.46
CA SER A 49 -5.00 -12.17 10.49
C SER A 49 -3.81 -11.75 11.34
N ALA A 50 -3.92 -11.87 12.67
CA ALA A 50 -2.81 -11.60 13.59
C ALA A 50 -1.55 -12.45 13.31
N GLN A 51 -1.67 -13.52 12.53
CA GLN A 51 -0.57 -14.42 12.17
C GLN A 51 0.19 -13.96 10.90
N ILE A 52 -0.26 -12.95 10.20
CA ILE A 52 0.39 -12.49 8.96
C ILE A 52 1.85 -12.07 9.15
N PRO A 53 2.25 -11.34 10.21
CA PRO A 53 3.66 -11.04 10.42
C PRO A 53 4.55 -12.29 10.50
N GLN A 54 4.09 -13.35 11.17
CA GLN A 54 4.79 -14.62 11.24
C GLN A 54 4.92 -15.25 9.85
N ILE A 55 3.83 -15.31 9.09
CA ILE A 55 3.80 -15.89 7.75
C ILE A 55 4.75 -15.13 6.83
N LEU A 56 4.65 -13.80 6.76
CA LEU A 56 5.51 -12.97 5.92
C LEU A 56 6.99 -13.13 6.29
N ASN A 57 7.33 -13.17 7.59
CA ASN A 57 8.70 -13.43 8.04
C ASN A 57 9.22 -14.79 7.59
N GLY A 58 8.37 -15.82 7.51
CA GLY A 58 8.72 -17.14 6.99
C GLY A 58 9.14 -17.12 5.51
N PHE A 59 8.72 -16.10 4.76
CA PHE A 59 9.11 -15.86 3.35
C PHE A 59 10.14 -14.72 3.19
N ASP A 60 10.79 -14.30 4.28
CA ASP A 60 11.75 -13.20 4.30
C ASP A 60 11.14 -11.84 3.82
N ILE A 61 9.85 -11.65 4.08
CA ILE A 61 9.13 -10.41 3.80
C ILE A 61 8.98 -9.64 5.11
N LYS A 62 9.54 -8.43 5.17
CA LYS A 62 9.61 -7.61 6.39
C LYS A 62 8.62 -6.43 6.37
N TYR A 63 7.89 -6.26 5.28
CA TYR A 63 6.98 -5.13 5.06
C TYR A 63 5.60 -5.63 4.70
N SER A 64 4.58 -4.89 5.12
CA SER A 64 3.18 -5.14 4.74
C SER A 64 2.49 -3.84 4.39
N MET A 65 1.60 -3.87 3.43
CA MET A 65 0.82 -2.72 3.00
C MET A 65 -0.62 -3.13 2.73
N PHE A 66 -1.55 -2.44 3.38
CA PHE A 66 -2.98 -2.71 3.22
C PHE A 66 -3.84 -1.48 3.56
N TRP A 67 -5.11 -1.54 3.25
CA TRP A 67 -6.09 -0.51 3.54
C TRP A 67 -7.01 -0.89 4.69
N ARG A 68 -7.64 -2.09 4.63
CA ARG A 68 -8.72 -2.50 5.53
C ARG A 68 -8.19 -3.18 6.79
N GLY A 69 -8.99 -3.11 7.86
CA GLY A 69 -8.73 -3.88 9.08
C GLY A 69 -7.93 -3.13 10.16
N CYS A 70 -7.48 -1.90 9.90
CA CYS A 70 -6.81 -1.08 10.88
C CYS A 70 -7.62 0.18 11.22
N SER A 71 -7.64 0.55 12.48
CA SER A 71 -8.30 1.77 12.98
C SER A 71 -7.80 2.10 14.37
N GLU A 72 -8.11 3.30 14.85
CA GLU A 72 -7.78 3.73 16.21
C GLU A 72 -8.30 2.75 17.29
N ARG A 73 -9.46 2.12 17.06
CA ARG A 73 -10.01 1.05 17.95
C ARG A 73 -9.14 -0.21 17.96
N LYS A 74 -8.29 -0.40 16.96
CA LYS A 74 -7.37 -1.53 16.82
C LYS A 74 -5.94 -1.20 17.28
N GLY A 75 -5.74 -0.04 17.90
CA GLY A 75 -4.50 0.31 18.57
C GLY A 75 -3.66 1.41 17.93
N THR A 76 -3.98 1.85 16.70
CA THR A 76 -3.23 2.96 16.07
C THR A 76 -4.07 3.75 15.07
N ASN A 77 -3.79 5.06 15.00
CA ASN A 77 -4.24 5.97 13.97
C ASN A 77 -3.08 6.42 13.05
N LYS A 78 -1.92 5.77 13.20
CA LYS A 78 -0.73 6.06 12.40
C LYS A 78 -0.74 5.25 11.11
N THR A 79 -0.14 5.82 10.06
CA THR A 79 -0.01 5.14 8.77
C THR A 79 1.12 4.14 8.75
N GLU A 80 2.17 4.38 9.56
CA GLU A 80 3.29 3.45 9.71
C GLU A 80 3.38 2.93 11.14
N PHE A 81 3.52 1.62 11.30
CA PHE A 81 3.71 0.99 12.61
C PHE A 81 4.32 -0.42 12.49
N ASN A 82 4.89 -0.89 13.60
CA ASN A 82 5.33 -2.28 13.70
C ASN A 82 4.17 -3.17 14.15
N TRP A 83 3.81 -4.14 13.32
CA TRP A 83 2.81 -5.15 13.61
C TRP A 83 3.50 -6.44 14.06
N LYS A 84 3.07 -6.98 15.20
CA LYS A 84 3.66 -8.19 15.81
C LYS A 84 2.64 -9.31 15.89
N SER A 85 3.11 -10.52 15.61
CA SER A 85 2.41 -11.78 15.91
C SER A 85 2.76 -12.28 17.31
N ASP A 86 1.98 -13.22 17.81
CA ASP A 86 2.15 -13.81 19.14
C ASP A 86 3.48 -14.55 19.32
N ASP A 87 4.08 -15.06 18.24
CA ASP A 87 5.40 -15.68 18.24
C ASP A 87 6.57 -14.69 18.33
N GLY A 88 6.28 -13.38 18.35
CA GLY A 88 7.27 -12.30 18.36
C GLY A 88 7.74 -11.84 16.98
N SER A 89 7.35 -12.50 15.91
CA SER A 89 7.59 -12.04 14.53
C SER A 89 6.97 -10.67 14.30
N SER A 90 7.64 -9.80 13.53
CA SER A 90 7.13 -8.47 13.24
C SER A 90 7.40 -8.04 11.81
N VAL A 91 6.54 -7.18 11.28
CA VAL A 91 6.69 -6.49 10.01
C VAL A 91 6.42 -5.00 10.19
N LEU A 92 7.09 -4.17 9.40
CA LEU A 92 6.72 -2.76 9.28
C LEU A 92 5.51 -2.65 8.35
N VAL A 93 4.47 -1.98 8.83
CA VAL A 93 3.23 -1.78 8.08
C VAL A 93 3.15 -0.36 7.56
N GLN A 94 2.69 -0.23 6.32
CA GLN A 94 2.15 1.00 5.75
C GLN A 94 0.65 0.83 5.51
N ILE A 95 -0.17 1.60 6.21
CA ILE A 95 -1.60 1.69 5.94
C ILE A 95 -1.88 2.69 4.82
N LEU A 96 -2.88 2.38 4.01
CA LEU A 96 -3.44 3.27 3.00
C LEU A 96 -4.75 3.90 3.51
N PRO A 97 -4.74 4.95 4.34
CA PRO A 97 -5.90 5.37 5.13
C PRO A 97 -7.10 5.83 4.30
N LEU A 98 -6.86 6.26 3.07
CA LEU A 98 -7.89 6.67 2.10
C LEU A 98 -8.07 5.67 0.95
N GLY A 99 -7.51 4.45 1.10
CA GLY A 99 -7.54 3.40 0.09
C GLY A 99 -6.41 3.51 -0.94
N TYR A 100 -6.38 2.53 -1.84
CA TYR A 100 -5.29 2.31 -2.79
C TYR A 100 -5.44 3.06 -4.13
N ALA A 101 -6.40 3.99 -4.23
CA ALA A 101 -6.75 4.63 -5.50
C ALA A 101 -6.81 6.16 -5.45
N ILE A 102 -6.31 6.80 -4.39
CA ILE A 102 -6.49 8.24 -4.19
C ILE A 102 -5.71 9.10 -5.18
N GLY A 103 -4.63 8.58 -5.74
CA GLY A 103 -3.83 9.24 -6.79
C GLY A 103 -4.31 8.95 -8.21
N LYS A 104 -5.39 8.15 -8.39
CA LYS A 104 -5.89 7.81 -9.74
C LYS A 104 -6.49 9.02 -10.44
N TYR A 105 -6.20 9.16 -11.73
CA TYR A 105 -6.78 10.20 -12.59
C TYR A 105 -6.83 11.59 -11.94
N LEU A 106 -5.72 12.01 -11.34
CA LEU A 106 -5.60 13.37 -10.83
C LEU A 106 -5.79 14.36 -12.00
N PRO A 107 -6.67 15.36 -11.86
CA PRO A 107 -7.00 16.27 -12.93
C PRO A 107 -5.86 17.24 -13.24
N MET A 108 -5.83 17.77 -14.46
CA MET A 108 -4.93 18.85 -14.86
C MET A 108 -5.48 20.24 -14.56
N ASN A 109 -6.80 20.36 -14.37
CA ASN A 109 -7.42 21.59 -13.91
C ASN A 109 -6.98 21.88 -12.47
N GLU A 110 -6.50 23.08 -12.21
CA GLU A 110 -5.92 23.45 -10.92
C GLU A 110 -6.94 23.44 -9.79
N ASP A 111 -8.13 23.99 -10.01
CA ASP A 111 -9.16 24.07 -8.97
C ASP A 111 -9.68 22.69 -8.56
N GLU A 112 -9.88 21.81 -9.54
CA GLU A 112 -10.27 20.42 -9.30
C GLU A 112 -9.16 19.66 -8.58
N LEU A 113 -7.89 19.88 -8.98
CA LEU A 113 -6.73 19.25 -8.36
C LEU A 113 -6.59 19.68 -6.91
N ARG A 114 -6.66 20.99 -6.63
CA ARG A 114 -6.63 21.53 -5.26
C ARG A 114 -7.80 21.00 -4.43
N THR A 115 -9.02 21.06 -4.92
CA THR A 115 -10.20 20.54 -4.23
C THR A 115 -9.99 19.09 -3.79
N ARG A 116 -9.39 18.28 -4.65
CA ARG A 116 -9.12 16.87 -4.35
C ARG A 116 -7.97 16.68 -3.37
N MET A 117 -6.86 17.38 -3.57
CA MET A 117 -5.68 17.25 -2.73
C MET A 117 -5.85 17.86 -1.35
N ASP A 118 -6.54 19.00 -1.22
CA ASP A 118 -6.85 19.65 0.06
C ASP A 118 -7.77 18.77 0.94
N LYS A 119 -8.52 17.87 0.33
CA LYS A 119 -9.26 16.83 1.04
C LYS A 119 -8.37 15.70 1.55
N TYR A 120 -7.33 15.30 0.79
CA TYR A 120 -6.54 14.12 1.09
C TYR A 120 -5.31 14.43 1.94
N LEU A 121 -4.57 15.48 1.61
CA LEU A 121 -3.29 15.80 2.27
C LEU A 121 -3.40 15.93 3.79
N PRO A 122 -4.39 16.64 4.36
CA PRO A 122 -4.50 16.76 5.82
C PRO A 122 -4.72 15.42 6.53
N VAL A 123 -5.44 14.50 5.90
CA VAL A 123 -5.69 13.17 6.46
C VAL A 123 -4.41 12.34 6.46
N LEU A 124 -3.65 12.39 5.37
CA LEU A 124 -2.40 11.68 5.21
C LEU A 124 -1.34 12.24 6.18
N ASP A 125 -1.17 13.55 6.24
CA ASP A 125 -0.22 14.22 7.13
C ASP A 125 -0.48 13.89 8.61
N LYS A 126 -1.74 13.88 9.03
CA LYS A 126 -2.12 13.56 10.40
C LYS A 126 -1.72 12.14 10.82
N GLY A 127 -1.81 11.19 9.89
CA GLY A 127 -1.47 9.79 10.14
C GLY A 127 0.01 9.50 10.01
N ALA A 128 0.75 10.21 9.18
CA ALA A 128 2.13 9.96 8.86
C ALA A 128 3.04 10.03 10.09
N THR A 129 4.01 9.11 10.17
CA THR A 129 5.09 9.09 11.18
C THR A 129 6.44 9.46 10.56
N THR A 130 6.48 9.66 9.25
CA THR A 130 7.64 10.06 8.46
C THR A 130 7.31 11.31 7.64
N ASP A 131 8.30 11.87 6.95
CA ASP A 131 8.11 12.99 6.01
C ASP A 131 7.58 12.55 4.64
N HIS A 132 7.23 11.26 4.50
CA HIS A 132 6.72 10.68 3.27
C HIS A 132 5.25 10.28 3.42
N ILE A 133 4.47 10.60 2.40
CA ILE A 133 3.09 10.16 2.26
C ILE A 133 2.89 9.53 0.87
N ILE A 134 1.96 8.59 0.79
CA ILE A 134 1.72 7.83 -0.43
C ILE A 134 0.41 8.26 -1.07
N LEU A 135 0.47 8.51 -2.37
CA LEU A 135 -0.69 8.72 -3.24
C LEU A 135 -0.76 7.58 -4.26
N PRO A 136 -1.37 6.43 -3.94
CA PRO A 136 -1.44 5.32 -4.88
C PRO A 136 -2.12 5.72 -6.18
N ASN A 137 -1.41 5.56 -7.30
CA ASN A 137 -1.91 5.88 -8.64
C ASN A 137 -2.28 4.59 -9.39
N GLY A 138 -3.52 4.21 -9.28
CA GLY A 138 -4.06 3.01 -9.89
C GLY A 138 -5.41 2.64 -9.31
N HIS A 139 -6.07 1.67 -9.90
CA HIS A 139 -7.30 1.06 -9.45
C HIS A 139 -7.57 -0.21 -10.25
N ASP A 140 -8.53 -1.01 -9.78
CA ASP A 140 -8.98 -2.20 -10.50
C ASP A 140 -9.41 -1.83 -11.92
N GLN A 141 -9.00 -2.69 -12.88
CA GLN A 141 -9.40 -2.59 -14.29
C GLN A 141 -9.15 -1.21 -14.92
N MET A 142 -8.11 -0.50 -14.45
CA MET A 142 -7.78 0.85 -14.90
C MET A 142 -6.49 0.85 -15.74
N PRO A 143 -6.47 1.51 -16.91
CA PRO A 143 -5.23 1.70 -17.66
C PRO A 143 -4.29 2.67 -16.94
N ILE A 144 -3.02 2.61 -17.30
CA ILE A 144 -2.01 3.55 -16.80
C ILE A 144 -2.41 4.97 -17.17
N GLN A 145 -2.30 5.89 -16.22
CA GLN A 145 -2.49 7.33 -16.46
C GLN A 145 -1.31 7.86 -17.29
N LYS A 146 -1.56 8.16 -18.58
CA LYS A 146 -0.51 8.53 -19.54
C LYS A 146 0.16 9.87 -19.22
N ASN A 147 -0.58 10.83 -18.67
CA ASN A 147 -0.11 12.18 -18.36
C ASN A 147 0.36 12.33 -16.89
N ILE A 148 0.84 11.26 -16.27
CA ILE A 148 1.22 11.29 -14.84
C ILE A 148 2.35 12.31 -14.56
N PHE A 149 3.29 12.49 -15.47
CA PHE A 149 4.39 13.43 -15.27
C PHE A 149 3.92 14.88 -15.31
N GLU A 150 2.98 15.22 -16.20
CA GLU A 150 2.36 16.54 -16.28
C GLU A 150 1.57 16.84 -15.01
N VAL A 151 0.86 15.83 -14.48
CA VAL A 151 0.15 15.96 -13.20
C VAL A 151 1.11 16.18 -12.03
N ILE A 152 2.23 15.46 -11.97
CA ILE A 152 3.25 15.67 -10.94
C ILE A 152 3.84 17.08 -11.04
N TYR A 153 4.08 17.57 -12.24
CA TYR A 153 4.53 18.96 -12.45
C TYR A 153 3.49 19.95 -11.93
N LYS A 154 2.22 19.75 -12.28
CA LYS A 154 1.12 20.60 -11.79
C LYS A 154 0.98 20.57 -10.27
N LEU A 155 1.16 19.41 -9.64
CA LEU A 155 1.17 19.29 -8.18
C LEU A 155 2.29 20.11 -7.54
N LYS A 156 3.49 20.12 -8.14
CA LYS A 156 4.63 20.95 -7.67
C LYS A 156 4.35 22.46 -7.76
N GLU A 157 3.63 22.87 -8.80
CA GLU A 157 3.18 24.26 -8.92
C GLU A 157 2.15 24.63 -7.87
N CYS A 158 1.18 23.73 -7.64
CA CYS A 158 0.09 23.95 -6.68
C CYS A 158 0.55 23.92 -5.21
N TYR A 159 1.57 23.11 -4.89
CA TYR A 159 2.06 22.87 -3.53
C TYR A 159 3.59 22.97 -3.50
N PRO A 160 4.16 24.18 -3.65
CA PRO A 160 5.61 24.37 -3.76
C PRO A 160 6.38 23.97 -2.48
N GLU A 161 5.70 23.90 -1.33
CA GLU A 161 6.25 23.44 -0.06
C GLU A 161 6.43 21.92 0.00
N ARG A 162 5.88 21.17 -0.98
CA ARG A 162 5.93 19.71 -1.03
C ARG A 162 6.75 19.22 -2.22
N LYS A 163 7.39 18.07 -2.04
CA LYS A 163 8.12 17.40 -3.09
C LYS A 163 7.31 16.22 -3.63
N PHE A 164 6.78 16.34 -4.84
CA PHE A 164 6.08 15.24 -5.53
C PHE A 164 7.01 14.52 -6.51
N PHE A 165 6.96 13.21 -6.50
CA PHE A 165 7.74 12.38 -7.42
C PHE A 165 7.09 11.00 -7.60
N LEU A 166 7.34 10.36 -8.74
CA LEU A 166 6.93 8.99 -8.98
C LEU A 166 7.89 8.03 -8.28
N SER A 167 7.36 7.07 -7.56
CA SER A 167 8.14 6.07 -6.83
C SER A 167 7.52 4.69 -6.94
N ARG A 168 8.19 3.70 -6.33
CA ARG A 168 7.67 2.36 -6.08
C ARG A 168 7.53 2.14 -4.59
N TYR A 169 6.70 1.18 -4.20
CA TYR A 169 6.50 0.87 -2.78
C TYR A 169 7.77 0.39 -2.07
N GLU A 170 8.71 -0.23 -2.80
CA GLU A 170 9.98 -0.68 -2.22
C GLU A 170 10.95 0.47 -1.85
N ASN A 171 10.67 1.68 -2.28
CA ASN A 171 11.51 2.87 -2.04
C ASN A 171 10.93 3.82 -0.97
N ILE A 172 9.94 3.37 -0.23
CA ILE A 172 9.20 4.17 0.75
C ILE A 172 9.54 3.75 2.18
#